data_3030d361e6d5fd860948edcfc85dee0b
#
_entry.id   3030d361e6d5fd860948edcfc85dee0b
#
_cell.length_a   1.000
_cell.length_b   1.000
_cell.length_c   1.000
_cell.angle_alpha   90.00
_cell.angle_beta   90.00
_cell.angle_gamma   90.00
#
_symmetry.space_group_name_H-M   'P 1'
#
loop_
_entity.id
_entity.type
_entity.pdbx_description
1 polymer ?
#
loop_
_entity_poly.entity_id
_entity_poly.type
_entity_poly.pdbx_seq_one_letter_code
_entity_poly.pdbx_strand_id
1 'polypeptide(L)'
;MTKKIASISVKLLCLLMVFALAAGCRKSPGDSSSDYYTSEIIVDDDTSGSTSGGDGKGTDASGTTSGGSKASGTASTGNGKDKPNAGTTGGKINPEKYRGTTVRYATWKNPYQNEDGKVVEKFQKKYGIKVKIDTIPQSTYVQEVTGKIAAGNSPDIFFDNGTFPASIACLQPLEAMQLDLTDGIWDQGMIKMSTLGGKPFLVNTVGNIWAEVDCLFYNKKIFADNNITTPEEYYKAGRWTFETLTKCMKEVKNAGYIGGYIDVQSLLASTGTGFYGLKNGTITNGVNEMTYNVMTQISQWVRSGLIKNPLERNLLQNFIKGKAGIAVTNAYGLKATGYFSEMNPNDVGFTYIPKYDDKTKAYTTGLFRGWGLIRGSKNPVAAGIFLRYYLDVNNYDTNSAFINNEAKQFFFKLTSGVKTDDKNPYLILGVASLCSESTDKYNGFAAEAPEQVRTKMQAFLPTINNNVKKVNEEITKQIKSLGLK
;
A
#
# COMPACT_ATOMS: atom_id res chain seq x y z
N MET A 1 -42.32 -13.64 -8.32
CA MET A 1 -41.51 -14.77 -7.83
C MET A 1 -40.05 -14.73 -8.30
N THR A 2 -39.74 -14.33 -9.52
CA THR A 2 -38.40 -14.30 -10.11
C THR A 2 -37.39 -13.36 -9.41
N LYS A 3 -37.81 -12.19 -8.90
CA LYS A 3 -36.90 -11.28 -8.15
C LYS A 3 -36.45 -11.80 -6.77
N LYS A 4 -37.29 -12.65 -6.11
CA LYS A 4 -36.91 -13.26 -4.82
C LYS A 4 -35.90 -14.41 -5.00
N ILE A 5 -36.00 -15.15 -6.10
CA ILE A 5 -35.08 -16.26 -6.40
C ILE A 5 -33.69 -15.73 -6.75
N ALA A 6 -33.60 -14.64 -7.54
CA ALA A 6 -32.30 -13.97 -7.83
C ALA A 6 -31.62 -13.43 -6.57
N SER A 7 -32.39 -12.86 -5.62
CA SER A 7 -31.86 -12.39 -4.33
C SER A 7 -31.33 -13.51 -3.43
N ILE A 8 -31.95 -14.68 -3.46
CA ILE A 8 -31.53 -15.86 -2.68
C ILE A 8 -30.26 -16.48 -3.30
N SER A 9 -30.16 -16.54 -4.63
CA SER A 9 -28.96 -17.04 -5.31
C SER A 9 -27.73 -16.17 -5.07
N VAL A 10 -27.88 -14.84 -5.06
CA VAL A 10 -26.76 -13.91 -4.74
C VAL A 10 -26.34 -14.05 -3.28
N LYS A 11 -27.28 -14.18 -2.35
CA LYS A 11 -26.97 -14.38 -0.92
C LYS A 11 -26.22 -15.70 -0.66
N LEU A 12 -26.61 -16.77 -1.34
CA LEU A 12 -25.96 -18.08 -1.21
C LEU A 12 -24.57 -18.08 -1.87
N LEU A 13 -24.41 -17.36 -2.98
CA LEU A 13 -23.14 -17.26 -3.71
C LEU A 13 -22.08 -16.45 -2.95
N CYS A 14 -22.47 -15.32 -2.33
CA CYS A 14 -21.62 -14.57 -1.44
C CYS A 14 -21.19 -15.39 -0.22
N LEU A 15 -22.09 -16.21 0.33
CA LEU A 15 -21.79 -17.10 1.46
C LEU A 15 -20.79 -18.20 1.07
N LEU A 16 -20.90 -18.77 -0.14
CA LEU A 16 -19.99 -19.80 -0.64
C LEU A 16 -18.59 -19.25 -0.96
N MET A 17 -18.47 -17.98 -1.39
CA MET A 17 -17.17 -17.33 -1.56
C MET A 17 -16.42 -17.13 -0.23
N VAL A 18 -17.15 -16.71 0.80
CA VAL A 18 -16.60 -16.58 2.16
C VAL A 18 -16.14 -17.94 2.67
N PHE A 19 -16.89 -19.02 2.39
CA PHE A 19 -16.46 -20.37 2.76
C PHE A 19 -15.28 -20.89 1.94
N ALA A 20 -15.16 -20.55 0.66
CA ALA A 20 -14.01 -20.96 -0.17
C ALA A 20 -12.73 -20.20 0.23
N LEU A 21 -12.84 -18.90 0.55
CA LEU A 21 -11.73 -18.10 1.09
C LEU A 21 -11.41 -18.49 2.56
N ALA A 22 -12.43 -18.79 3.37
CA ALA A 22 -12.25 -19.21 4.76
C ALA A 22 -11.82 -20.69 4.90
N ALA A 23 -12.19 -21.58 3.97
CA ALA A 23 -11.73 -22.97 3.97
C ALA A 23 -10.26 -23.11 3.56
N GLY A 24 -9.69 -22.13 2.83
CA GLY A 24 -8.25 -22.01 2.58
C GLY A 24 -7.47 -21.51 3.81
N CYS A 25 -8.14 -20.83 4.73
CA CYS A 25 -7.60 -20.34 5.99
C CYS A 25 -7.90 -21.27 7.17
N ARG A 26 -7.66 -22.59 7.04
CA ARG A 26 -7.59 -23.43 8.23
C ARG A 26 -6.34 -23.01 9.01
N LYS A 27 -6.54 -22.29 10.11
CA LYS A 27 -5.51 -22.00 11.10
C LYS A 27 -4.87 -23.32 11.54
N SER A 28 -3.60 -23.51 11.24
CA SER A 28 -2.76 -24.33 12.07
C SER A 28 -2.70 -23.68 13.46
N PRO A 29 -2.72 -24.43 14.56
CA PRO A 29 -2.57 -23.85 15.90
C PRO A 29 -1.20 -23.17 15.99
N GLY A 30 -1.16 -21.84 15.89
CA GLY A 30 0.07 -21.04 15.90
C GLY A 30 0.15 -19.97 14.80
N ASP A 31 -0.81 -19.89 13.87
CA ASP A 31 -0.77 -18.97 12.75
C ASP A 31 -1.40 -17.61 13.12
N SER A 32 -0.56 -16.69 13.59
CA SER A 32 -0.86 -15.25 13.75
C SER A 32 -0.18 -14.46 12.65
N SER A 33 -0.36 -14.88 11.37
CA SER A 33 0.24 -14.22 10.21
C SER A 33 -0.48 -12.94 9.74
N SER A 34 -1.44 -12.41 10.54
CA SER A 34 -2.12 -11.14 10.25
C SER A 34 -1.39 -9.90 10.80
N ASP A 35 -0.25 -10.07 11.48
CA ASP A 35 0.42 -8.99 12.21
C ASP A 35 1.46 -8.21 11.39
N TYR A 36 1.45 -8.34 10.07
CA TYR A 36 2.43 -7.63 9.24
C TYR A 36 2.23 -6.10 9.19
N TYR A 37 1.10 -5.57 9.67
CA TYR A 37 0.80 -4.13 9.62
C TYR A 37 0.12 -3.56 10.86
N THR A 38 0.07 -4.27 11.97
CA THR A 38 -0.40 -3.70 13.24
C THR A 38 0.74 -3.68 14.24
N SER A 39 1.49 -2.59 14.30
CA SER A 39 2.12 -2.20 15.55
C SER A 39 1.01 -1.70 16.48
N GLU A 40 0.31 -2.60 17.16
CA GLU A 40 -0.32 -2.24 18.41
C GLU A 40 0.82 -1.97 19.40
N ILE A 41 1.06 -0.70 19.66
CA ILE A 41 1.78 -0.25 20.85
C ILE A 41 0.83 -0.58 22.00
N ILE A 42 1.10 -1.68 22.69
CA ILE A 42 0.56 -1.89 24.04
C ILE A 42 1.31 -0.88 24.90
N VAL A 43 0.64 0.22 25.21
CA VAL A 43 1.05 1.12 26.28
C VAL A 43 0.55 0.43 27.55
N ASP A 44 1.44 -0.22 28.27
CA ASP A 44 1.22 -0.60 29.66
C ASP A 44 1.07 0.70 30.46
N ASP A 45 -0.16 0.97 30.88
CA ASP A 45 -0.53 2.09 31.74
C ASP A 45 -0.25 1.67 33.20
N ASP A 46 1.00 1.87 33.64
CA ASP A 46 1.34 1.80 35.05
C ASP A 46 2.44 2.83 35.36
N THR A 47 2.02 4.04 35.70
CA THR A 47 2.71 4.86 36.73
C THR A 47 1.80 6.00 37.18
N SER A 48 1.23 5.78 38.34
CA SER A 48 0.77 6.85 39.25
C SER A 48 1.98 7.58 39.84
N GLY A 49 1.95 8.93 39.85
CA GLY A 49 2.69 9.63 40.90
C GLY A 49 3.34 10.97 40.55
N SER A 50 2.65 12.04 41.00
CA SER A 50 3.24 13.18 41.71
C SER A 50 3.90 14.33 40.97
N THR A 51 3.14 15.42 40.91
CA THR A 51 3.39 16.87 41.18
C THR A 51 4.82 17.42 41.36
N SER A 52 5.12 18.52 40.63
CA SER A 52 5.46 19.90 41.09
C SER A 52 6.02 20.68 39.89
N GLY A 53 5.56 21.78 39.54
CA GLY A 53 5.58 23.16 39.85
C GLY A 53 6.88 23.87 39.47
N GLY A 54 6.81 24.88 38.55
CA GLY A 54 7.96 25.78 38.32
C GLY A 54 7.73 26.73 37.14
N ASP A 55 7.31 27.95 37.48
CA ASP A 55 7.18 29.13 36.60
C ASP A 55 8.50 29.56 35.99
N GLY A 56 8.49 30.21 34.80
CA GLY A 56 9.62 30.90 34.24
C GLY A 56 9.26 31.72 33.00
N LYS A 57 9.02 33.02 33.25
CA LYS A 57 8.77 34.10 32.29
C LYS A 57 9.99 34.49 31.44
N GLY A 58 9.68 35.09 30.27
CA GLY A 58 10.43 36.21 29.63
C GLY A 58 11.12 35.80 28.34
N THR A 59 11.21 36.55 27.30
CA THR A 59 10.90 37.92 26.90
C THR A 59 11.15 38.05 25.39
N ASP A 60 10.49 39.02 24.76
CA ASP A 60 10.54 39.47 23.37
C ASP A 60 11.93 39.73 22.75
N ALA A 61 12.00 39.60 21.40
CA ALA A 61 12.54 40.65 20.51
C ALA A 61 12.38 40.27 19.02
N SER A 62 11.59 40.92 18.32
CA SER A 62 11.60 41.79 17.13
C SER A 62 12.79 41.73 16.18
N GLY A 63 12.52 41.81 14.85
CA GLY A 63 13.43 42.30 13.82
C GLY A 63 13.16 41.72 12.43
N THR A 64 12.29 42.29 11.69
CA THR A 64 12.30 43.06 10.42
C THR A 64 13.08 42.56 9.21
N THR A 65 12.28 42.49 8.13
CA THR A 65 12.44 43.03 6.76
C THR A 65 13.18 42.25 5.68
N SER A 66 12.41 41.96 4.67
CA SER A 66 12.46 42.34 3.23
C SER A 66 13.29 41.50 2.26
N GLY A 67 12.66 41.25 1.10
CA GLY A 67 13.34 40.93 -0.15
C GLY A 67 12.54 40.07 -1.09
N GLY A 68 11.71 40.68 -1.93
CA GLY A 68 10.99 40.02 -3.02
C GLY A 68 11.90 39.68 -4.19
N SER A 69 11.55 38.64 -4.92
CA SER A 69 11.89 38.53 -6.34
C SER A 69 10.82 37.69 -7.06
N LYS A 70 10.15 38.32 -7.98
CA LYS A 70 9.29 37.74 -9.01
C LYS A 70 10.16 37.03 -10.03
N ALA A 71 9.80 35.82 -10.41
CA ALA A 71 10.19 35.25 -11.68
C ALA A 71 8.97 34.68 -12.38
N SER A 72 8.62 35.31 -13.48
CA SER A 72 7.65 34.88 -14.49
C SER A 72 8.26 33.76 -15.32
N GLY A 73 7.51 32.69 -15.55
CA GLY A 73 7.85 31.60 -16.47
C GLY A 73 6.64 31.25 -17.31
N THR A 74 6.75 31.53 -18.56
CA THR A 74 5.84 31.43 -19.70
C THR A 74 5.28 30.02 -19.92
N ALA A 75 3.99 29.95 -20.19
CA ALA A 75 3.29 28.79 -20.69
C ALA A 75 3.66 28.49 -22.15
N SER A 76 3.97 27.22 -22.46
CA SER A 76 4.08 26.70 -23.80
C SER A 76 2.85 25.86 -24.14
N THR A 77 2.08 26.34 -25.09
CA THR A 77 0.93 25.66 -25.71
C THR A 77 1.42 24.62 -26.71
N GLY A 78 1.11 23.34 -26.47
CA GLY A 78 1.28 22.25 -27.43
C GLY A 78 -0.07 21.63 -27.77
N ASN A 79 -0.56 21.89 -28.98
CA ASN A 79 -1.72 21.22 -29.59
C ASN A 79 -1.39 19.78 -29.96
N GLY A 80 -2.19 18.83 -29.47
CA GLY A 80 -2.17 17.44 -29.90
C GLY A 80 -3.55 16.82 -29.69
N LYS A 81 -4.32 16.76 -30.78
CA LYS A 81 -5.60 16.05 -30.85
C LYS A 81 -5.35 14.56 -30.79
N ASP A 82 -5.92 13.88 -29.78
CA ASP A 82 -6.53 12.55 -29.91
C ASP A 82 -7.35 12.31 -28.64
N LYS A 83 -8.65 12.37 -28.77
CA LYS A 83 -9.63 12.05 -27.73
C LYS A 83 -10.00 10.57 -27.82
N PRO A 84 -9.82 9.74 -26.78
CA PRO A 84 -10.62 8.55 -26.65
C PRO A 84 -12.01 8.92 -26.15
N ASN A 85 -13.00 8.55 -26.92
CA ASN A 85 -14.40 8.71 -26.62
C ASN A 85 -14.82 7.75 -25.51
N ALA A 86 -14.89 8.22 -24.27
CA ALA A 86 -15.56 7.52 -23.16
C ALA A 86 -16.59 8.50 -22.61
N GLY A 87 -17.83 8.31 -23.05
CA GLY A 87 -18.97 9.08 -22.60
C GLY A 87 -19.20 8.91 -21.09
N THR A 88 -18.87 9.93 -20.33
CA THR A 88 -19.44 10.20 -19.02
C THR A 88 -19.58 11.71 -18.90
N THR A 89 -20.80 12.18 -19.09
CA THR A 89 -21.22 13.56 -18.81
C THR A 89 -21.12 13.79 -17.30
N GLY A 90 -19.96 14.23 -16.83
CA GLY A 90 -19.76 14.73 -15.47
C GLY A 90 -20.46 16.08 -15.31
N GLY A 91 -21.76 16.08 -15.08
CA GLY A 91 -22.47 17.25 -14.58
C GLY A 91 -21.88 17.63 -13.22
N LYS A 92 -21.61 18.92 -12.98
CA LYS A 92 -21.14 19.39 -11.66
C LYS A 92 -22.14 18.95 -10.60
N ILE A 93 -21.75 18.00 -9.75
CA ILE A 93 -22.55 17.57 -8.60
C ILE A 93 -22.73 18.78 -7.69
N ASN A 94 -23.99 19.08 -7.31
CA ASN A 94 -24.26 20.07 -6.27
C ASN A 94 -24.28 19.38 -4.89
N PRO A 95 -23.25 19.56 -4.04
CA PRO A 95 -23.15 18.89 -2.74
C PRO A 95 -24.29 19.27 -1.77
N GLU A 96 -24.87 20.45 -1.92
CA GLU A 96 -25.95 20.94 -1.02
C GLU A 96 -27.20 20.03 -1.04
N LYS A 97 -27.45 19.33 -2.16
CA LYS A 97 -28.53 18.34 -2.27
C LYS A 97 -28.37 17.13 -1.33
N TYR A 98 -27.16 16.92 -0.82
CA TYR A 98 -26.80 15.76 0.02
C TYR A 98 -26.55 16.15 1.48
N ARG A 99 -26.79 17.42 1.84
CA ARG A 99 -26.72 17.89 3.23
C ARG A 99 -27.66 17.06 4.13
N GLY A 100 -27.16 16.65 5.29
CA GLY A 100 -27.88 15.78 6.22
C GLY A 100 -27.77 14.28 5.92
N THR A 101 -27.27 13.89 4.73
CA THR A 101 -27.01 12.50 4.38
C THR A 101 -25.86 11.94 5.24
N THR A 102 -25.89 10.64 5.51
CA THR A 102 -24.78 9.95 6.20
C THR A 102 -24.09 8.99 5.24
N VAL A 103 -22.80 9.20 5.01
CA VAL A 103 -21.90 8.28 4.32
C VAL A 103 -21.30 7.32 5.34
N ARG A 104 -21.35 6.02 5.07
CA ARG A 104 -20.74 4.97 5.90
C ARG A 104 -19.45 4.49 5.25
N TYR A 105 -18.34 4.67 5.93
CA TYR A 105 -17.02 4.26 5.46
C TYR A 105 -16.54 3.04 6.24
N ALA A 106 -16.42 1.89 5.57
CA ALA A 106 -15.88 0.67 6.14
C ALA A 106 -14.35 0.70 6.06
N THR A 107 -13.68 0.55 7.21
CA THR A 107 -12.22 0.52 7.29
C THR A 107 -11.79 -0.15 8.59
N TRP A 108 -10.56 -0.65 8.66
CA TRP A 108 -9.96 -1.16 9.91
C TRP A 108 -9.17 -0.10 10.67
N LYS A 109 -8.86 1.03 10.04
CA LYS A 109 -8.24 2.18 10.68
C LYS A 109 -9.32 3.15 11.13
N ASN A 110 -9.27 3.60 12.37
CA ASN A 110 -10.14 4.70 12.79
C ASN A 110 -9.51 6.04 12.34
N PRO A 111 -10.03 6.70 11.29
CA PRO A 111 -9.46 7.95 10.80
C PRO A 111 -9.49 9.09 11.84
N TYR A 112 -10.37 9.02 12.84
CA TYR A 112 -10.45 10.04 13.91
C TYR A 112 -9.27 9.98 14.90
N GLN A 113 -8.47 8.93 14.88
CA GLN A 113 -7.26 8.82 15.72
C GLN A 113 -6.02 9.47 15.10
N ASN A 114 -6.10 9.94 13.85
CA ASN A 114 -4.98 10.45 13.07
C ASN A 114 -5.32 11.80 12.42
N GLU A 115 -4.38 12.36 11.65
CA GLU A 115 -4.58 13.55 10.79
C GLU A 115 -5.79 13.42 9.85
N ASP A 116 -6.17 12.19 9.51
CA ASP A 116 -7.37 11.87 8.72
C ASP A 116 -8.67 12.36 9.38
N GLY A 117 -8.75 12.32 10.70
CA GLY A 117 -9.91 12.78 11.45
C GLY A 117 -10.19 14.25 11.23
N LYS A 118 -9.14 15.08 11.19
CA LYS A 118 -9.27 16.50 10.89
C LYS A 118 -9.84 16.75 9.49
N VAL A 119 -9.48 15.91 8.52
CA VAL A 119 -10.01 16.00 7.14
C VAL A 119 -11.49 15.62 7.11
N VAL A 120 -11.88 14.56 7.82
CA VAL A 120 -13.28 14.14 7.93
C VAL A 120 -14.14 15.23 8.61
N GLU A 121 -13.64 15.82 9.68
CA GLU A 121 -14.34 16.92 10.38
C GLU A 121 -14.52 18.16 9.49
N LYS A 122 -13.45 18.57 8.80
CA LYS A 122 -13.51 19.68 7.82
C LYS A 122 -14.54 19.40 6.73
N PHE A 123 -14.57 18.17 6.22
CA PHE A 123 -15.55 17.73 5.23
C PHE A 123 -16.98 17.87 5.74
N GLN A 124 -17.26 17.31 6.93
CA GLN A 124 -18.59 17.36 7.54
C GLN A 124 -19.05 18.81 7.78
N LYS A 125 -18.16 19.67 8.27
CA LYS A 125 -18.43 21.10 8.45
C LYS A 125 -18.73 21.81 7.15
N LYS A 126 -17.96 21.52 6.10
CA LYS A 126 -18.08 22.18 4.79
C LYS A 126 -19.36 21.80 4.06
N TYR A 127 -19.67 20.51 4.00
CA TYR A 127 -20.76 19.99 3.17
C TYR A 127 -22.04 19.61 3.94
N GLY A 128 -21.98 19.54 5.27
CA GLY A 128 -23.10 19.08 6.09
C GLY A 128 -23.47 17.60 5.86
N ILE A 129 -22.60 16.84 5.18
CA ILE A 129 -22.72 15.40 4.98
C ILE A 129 -22.00 14.73 6.14
N LYS A 130 -22.71 13.85 6.88
CA LYS A 130 -22.12 13.12 8.01
C LYS A 130 -21.31 11.94 7.50
N VAL A 131 -20.20 11.61 8.20
CA VAL A 131 -19.40 10.41 7.93
C VAL A 131 -19.42 9.52 9.16
N LYS A 132 -19.91 8.29 8.99
CA LYS A 132 -19.88 7.25 10.00
C LYS A 132 -18.83 6.22 9.62
N ILE A 133 -17.88 5.99 10.52
CA ILE A 133 -16.88 4.96 10.34
C ILE A 133 -17.44 3.63 10.86
N ASP A 134 -17.45 2.63 9.99
CA ASP A 134 -17.70 1.23 10.34
C ASP A 134 -16.31 0.57 10.52
N THR A 135 -15.76 0.61 11.73
CA THR A 135 -14.47 -0.02 12.03
C THR A 135 -14.65 -1.54 12.06
N ILE A 136 -13.88 -2.23 11.21
CA ILE A 136 -13.94 -3.69 11.04
C ILE A 136 -12.50 -4.21 11.13
N PRO A 137 -12.20 -5.26 11.91
CA PRO A 137 -10.87 -5.82 11.99
C PRO A 137 -10.34 -6.22 10.60
N GLN A 138 -9.06 -5.94 10.33
CA GLN A 138 -8.45 -6.22 9.03
C GLN A 138 -8.56 -7.71 8.64
N SER A 139 -8.37 -8.60 9.62
CA SER A 139 -8.42 -10.06 9.41
C SER A 139 -9.80 -10.59 8.98
N THR A 140 -10.89 -9.87 9.30
CA THR A 140 -12.27 -10.27 8.98
C THR A 140 -12.94 -9.30 7.98
N TYR A 141 -12.20 -8.30 7.50
CA TYR A 141 -12.76 -7.14 6.79
C TYR A 141 -13.65 -7.51 5.59
N VAL A 142 -13.12 -8.29 4.65
CA VAL A 142 -13.87 -8.69 3.45
C VAL A 142 -15.09 -9.54 3.83
N GLN A 143 -14.93 -10.45 4.79
CA GLN A 143 -16.00 -11.32 5.27
C GLN A 143 -17.14 -10.51 5.91
N GLU A 144 -16.82 -9.58 6.78
CA GLU A 144 -17.84 -8.76 7.45
C GLU A 144 -18.53 -7.79 6.50
N VAL A 145 -17.81 -7.17 5.57
CA VAL A 145 -18.43 -6.35 4.51
C VAL A 145 -19.38 -7.18 3.67
N THR A 146 -18.98 -8.39 3.27
CA THR A 146 -19.85 -9.32 2.53
C THR A 146 -21.10 -9.69 3.34
N GLY A 147 -20.96 -9.95 4.63
CA GLY A 147 -22.09 -10.21 5.54
C GLY A 147 -23.05 -9.03 5.62
N LYS A 148 -22.52 -7.79 5.72
CA LYS A 148 -23.36 -6.57 5.73
C LYS A 148 -24.10 -6.38 4.40
N ILE A 149 -23.47 -6.68 3.25
CA ILE A 149 -24.11 -6.66 1.93
C ILE A 149 -25.27 -7.66 1.90
N ALA A 150 -25.02 -8.89 2.32
CA ALA A 150 -26.05 -9.94 2.34
C ALA A 150 -27.24 -9.60 3.25
N ALA A 151 -26.99 -8.92 4.36
CA ALA A 151 -28.01 -8.45 5.30
C ALA A 151 -28.78 -7.20 4.82
N GLY A 152 -28.42 -6.60 3.66
CA GLY A 152 -29.02 -5.36 3.16
C GLY A 152 -28.64 -4.12 3.96
N ASN A 153 -27.53 -4.20 4.72
CA ASN A 153 -27.00 -3.14 5.57
C ASN A 153 -25.59 -2.72 5.12
N SER A 154 -25.42 -2.56 3.81
CA SER A 154 -24.15 -2.21 3.19
C SER A 154 -23.63 -0.86 3.70
N PRO A 155 -22.35 -0.73 4.06
CA PRO A 155 -21.66 0.56 4.06
C PRO A 155 -21.60 1.14 2.65
N ASP A 156 -21.10 2.37 2.51
CA ASP A 156 -21.02 3.01 1.19
C ASP A 156 -19.63 2.85 0.58
N ILE A 157 -18.57 3.00 1.37
CA ILE A 157 -17.18 3.04 0.88
C ILE A 157 -16.41 1.83 1.39
N PHE A 158 -15.71 1.17 0.45
CA PHE A 158 -14.76 0.11 0.67
C PHE A 158 -13.34 0.64 0.55
N PHE A 159 -12.48 0.29 1.49
CA PHE A 159 -11.06 0.49 1.38
C PHE A 159 -10.38 -0.81 0.94
N ASP A 160 -9.86 -0.82 -0.28
CA ASP A 160 -9.09 -1.95 -0.79
C ASP A 160 -7.61 -1.79 -0.46
N ASN A 161 -7.04 -2.77 0.22
CA ASN A 161 -5.63 -2.81 0.57
C ASN A 161 -4.95 -4.02 -0.10
N GLY A 162 -4.95 -4.01 -1.42
CA GLY A 162 -4.29 -5.05 -2.22
C GLY A 162 -5.11 -6.33 -2.40
N THR A 163 -6.42 -6.32 -2.13
CA THR A 163 -7.28 -7.49 -2.33
C THR A 163 -7.96 -7.50 -3.70
N PHE A 164 -7.93 -6.40 -4.45
CA PHE A 164 -8.43 -6.36 -5.81
C PHE A 164 -7.58 -7.25 -6.75
N PRO A 165 -8.16 -8.05 -7.66
CA PRO A 165 -9.57 -8.03 -8.08
C PRO A 165 -10.51 -8.97 -7.32
N ALA A 166 -10.09 -9.72 -6.30
CA ALA A 166 -11.01 -10.61 -5.57
C ALA A 166 -12.07 -9.83 -4.77
N SER A 167 -11.75 -8.64 -4.28
CA SER A 167 -12.70 -7.74 -3.60
C SER A 167 -13.88 -7.29 -4.45
N ILE A 168 -13.90 -7.59 -5.77
CA ILE A 168 -15.00 -7.27 -6.67
C ILE A 168 -16.35 -7.82 -6.18
N ALA A 169 -16.34 -8.88 -5.38
CA ALA A 169 -17.55 -9.40 -4.74
C ALA A 169 -18.24 -8.37 -3.83
N CYS A 170 -17.47 -7.47 -3.23
CA CYS A 170 -17.97 -6.40 -2.35
C CYS A 170 -18.29 -5.11 -3.12
N LEU A 171 -17.83 -4.98 -4.36
CA LEU A 171 -17.82 -3.72 -5.09
C LEU A 171 -18.95 -3.64 -6.14
N GLN A 172 -19.31 -2.40 -6.48
CA GLN A 172 -20.08 -2.05 -7.67
C GLN A 172 -19.34 -0.96 -8.45
N PRO A 173 -19.63 -0.79 -9.76
CA PRO A 173 -18.97 0.22 -10.57
C PRO A 173 -19.08 1.62 -9.99
N LEU A 174 -18.02 2.43 -10.15
CA LEU A 174 -17.92 3.79 -9.62
C LEU A 174 -18.86 4.79 -10.28
N GLU A 175 -19.44 4.46 -11.43
CA GLU A 175 -20.39 5.34 -12.15
C GLU A 175 -21.53 5.84 -11.27
N ALA A 176 -22.00 5.01 -10.33
CA ALA A 176 -23.04 5.39 -9.39
C ALA A 176 -22.64 6.55 -8.44
N MET A 177 -21.34 6.80 -8.27
CA MET A 177 -20.82 7.92 -7.51
C MET A 177 -20.87 9.24 -8.27
N GLN A 178 -21.07 9.22 -9.59
CA GLN A 178 -21.06 10.39 -10.48
C GLN A 178 -19.74 11.20 -10.41
N LEU A 179 -18.63 10.55 -10.08
CA LEU A 179 -17.32 11.19 -10.10
C LEU A 179 -16.90 11.52 -11.54
N ASP A 180 -16.30 12.68 -11.74
CA ASP A 180 -15.54 12.96 -12.95
C ASP A 180 -14.19 12.23 -12.85
N LEU A 181 -14.13 11.02 -13.39
CA LEU A 181 -12.92 10.19 -13.37
C LEU A 181 -11.83 10.71 -14.33
N THR A 182 -12.10 11.74 -15.12
CA THR A 182 -11.11 12.41 -15.98
C THR A 182 -10.40 13.56 -15.28
N ASP A 183 -10.86 13.96 -14.08
CA ASP A 183 -10.18 14.96 -13.24
C ASP A 183 -8.74 14.51 -12.94
N GLY A 184 -7.78 15.41 -13.19
CA GLY A 184 -6.35 15.17 -13.03
C GLY A 184 -5.89 14.81 -11.60
N ILE A 185 -6.79 14.90 -10.61
CA ILE A 185 -6.51 14.43 -9.25
C ILE A 185 -6.40 12.90 -9.20
N TRP A 186 -7.15 12.20 -10.06
CA TRP A 186 -7.21 10.74 -10.03
C TRP A 186 -6.01 10.09 -10.72
N ASP A 187 -5.48 9.06 -10.11
CA ASP A 187 -4.50 8.18 -10.74
C ASP A 187 -5.15 7.37 -11.86
N GLN A 188 -4.90 7.78 -13.11
CA GLN A 188 -5.47 7.16 -14.30
C GLN A 188 -4.99 5.73 -14.49
N GLY A 189 -3.79 5.41 -14.02
CA GLY A 189 -3.27 4.05 -13.98
C GLY A 189 -4.11 3.15 -13.07
N MET A 190 -4.43 3.63 -11.85
CA MET A 190 -5.32 2.94 -10.91
C MET A 190 -6.70 2.68 -11.52
N ILE A 191 -7.30 3.70 -12.12
CA ILE A 191 -8.62 3.57 -12.78
C ILE A 191 -8.56 2.50 -13.86
N LYS A 192 -7.54 2.56 -14.75
CA LYS A 192 -7.33 1.57 -15.81
C LYS A 192 -7.19 0.16 -15.25
N MET A 193 -6.34 -0.02 -14.23
CA MET A 193 -6.05 -1.33 -13.64
C MET A 193 -7.24 -1.91 -12.87
N SER A 194 -8.08 -1.08 -12.30
CA SER A 194 -9.30 -1.50 -11.62
C SER A 194 -10.53 -1.57 -12.54
N THR A 195 -10.35 -1.42 -13.86
CA THR A 195 -11.43 -1.54 -14.85
C THR A 195 -11.62 -3.00 -15.24
N LEU A 196 -12.79 -3.55 -14.93
CA LEU A 196 -13.19 -4.91 -15.28
C LEU A 196 -14.53 -4.86 -16.00
N GLY A 197 -14.68 -5.61 -17.10
CA GLY A 197 -15.88 -5.56 -17.93
C GLY A 197 -16.21 -4.14 -18.41
N GLY A 198 -15.20 -3.31 -18.69
CA GLY A 198 -15.35 -1.93 -19.15
C GLY A 198 -15.77 -0.93 -18.07
N LYS A 199 -15.86 -1.32 -16.80
CA LYS A 199 -16.28 -0.48 -15.68
C LYS A 199 -15.17 -0.34 -14.62
N PRO A 200 -14.86 0.88 -14.16
CA PRO A 200 -13.91 1.12 -13.07
C PRO A 200 -14.53 0.82 -11.71
N PHE A 201 -13.74 0.24 -10.80
CA PHE A 201 -14.17 -0.18 -9.47
C PHE A 201 -13.45 0.53 -8.33
N LEU A 202 -12.22 1.00 -8.54
CA LEU A 202 -11.42 1.68 -7.52
C LEU A 202 -10.88 3.00 -8.04
N VAL A 203 -10.74 3.96 -7.12
CA VAL A 203 -10.01 5.21 -7.32
C VAL A 203 -8.93 5.38 -6.27
N ASN A 204 -7.89 6.08 -6.66
CA ASN A 204 -6.92 6.70 -5.76
C ASN A 204 -6.45 8.01 -6.40
N THR A 205 -5.78 8.87 -5.66
CA THR A 205 -5.27 10.13 -6.17
C THR A 205 -3.77 10.05 -6.46
N VAL A 206 -3.33 10.85 -7.43
CA VAL A 206 -1.90 11.01 -7.72
C VAL A 206 -1.20 11.58 -6.48
N GLY A 207 -0.07 10.97 -6.09
CA GLY A 207 0.69 11.39 -4.91
C GLY A 207 -0.01 11.20 -3.59
N ASN A 208 -0.99 10.28 -3.53
CA ASN A 208 -1.68 9.95 -2.30
C ASN A 208 -0.68 9.58 -1.20
N ILE A 209 -0.73 10.31 -0.08
CA ILE A 209 0.16 10.12 1.07
C ILE A 209 -0.01 8.76 1.77
N TRP A 210 -1.05 8.03 1.41
CA TRP A 210 -1.37 6.70 1.91
C TRP A 210 -0.82 5.57 1.04
N ALA A 211 -0.21 5.89 -0.13
CA ALA A 211 0.39 4.87 -0.98
C ALA A 211 1.52 4.17 -0.22
N GLU A 212 1.42 2.86 -0.05
CA GLU A 212 2.48 2.04 0.49
C GLU A 212 3.42 1.66 -0.66
N VAL A 213 4.44 2.48 -0.83
CA VAL A 213 5.51 2.25 -1.80
C VAL A 213 6.77 1.81 -1.06
N ASP A 214 7.52 0.92 -1.67
CA ASP A 214 8.71 0.36 -1.05
C ASP A 214 9.94 1.23 -1.31
N CYS A 215 10.79 1.33 -0.28
CA CYS A 215 12.09 1.97 -0.39
C CYS A 215 13.10 1.32 0.55
N LEU A 216 14.33 1.77 0.49
CA LEU A 216 15.40 1.31 1.37
C LEU A 216 15.73 2.38 2.39
N PHE A 217 15.87 1.95 3.64
CA PHE A 217 16.35 2.74 4.77
C PHE A 217 17.73 2.27 5.20
N TYR A 218 18.54 3.18 5.75
CA TYR A 218 19.81 2.83 6.36
C TYR A 218 20.09 3.66 7.61
N ASN A 219 20.82 3.10 8.55
CA ASN A 219 21.19 3.78 9.79
C ASN A 219 22.42 4.67 9.55
N LYS A 220 22.19 5.99 9.37
CA LYS A 220 23.27 6.97 9.07
C LYS A 220 24.41 6.90 10.09
N LYS A 221 24.08 6.67 11.37
CA LYS A 221 25.09 6.60 12.43
C LYS A 221 26.01 5.40 12.26
N ILE A 222 25.49 4.21 11.99
CA ILE A 222 26.29 3.00 11.74
C ILE A 222 27.23 3.22 10.55
N PHE A 223 26.72 3.80 9.47
CA PHE A 223 27.52 4.06 8.26
C PHE A 223 28.62 5.10 8.52
N ALA A 224 28.31 6.21 9.20
CA ALA A 224 29.26 7.27 9.49
C ALA A 224 30.35 6.82 10.48
N ASP A 225 29.98 6.18 11.60
CA ASP A 225 30.90 5.75 12.64
C ASP A 225 31.93 4.72 12.11
N ASN A 226 31.60 3.99 11.04
CA ASN A 226 32.44 2.95 10.47
C ASN A 226 33.00 3.28 9.08
N ASN A 227 32.86 4.53 8.61
CA ASN A 227 33.34 5.00 7.31
C ASN A 227 32.84 4.15 6.13
N ILE A 228 31.58 3.70 6.18
CA ILE A 228 30.95 2.89 5.14
C ILE A 228 30.28 3.81 4.13
N THR A 229 30.53 3.59 2.83
CA THR A 229 29.84 4.31 1.76
C THR A 229 28.34 4.03 1.81
N THR A 230 27.52 5.07 1.84
CA THR A 230 26.08 4.95 2.04
C THR A 230 25.34 4.45 0.79
N PRO A 231 24.17 3.80 0.95
CA PRO A 231 23.26 3.47 -0.15
C PRO A 231 22.91 4.67 -1.04
N GLU A 232 22.72 5.85 -0.45
CA GLU A 232 22.40 7.08 -1.15
C GLU A 232 23.57 7.55 -2.04
N GLU A 233 24.83 7.45 -1.57
CA GLU A 233 26.02 7.78 -2.36
C GLU A 233 26.17 6.84 -3.55
N TYR A 234 25.93 5.53 -3.39
CA TYR A 234 25.90 4.59 -4.50
C TYR A 234 24.79 4.94 -5.50
N TYR A 235 23.60 5.32 -5.02
CA TYR A 235 22.49 5.74 -5.88
C TYR A 235 22.86 7.02 -6.69
N LYS A 236 23.38 8.04 -6.03
CA LYS A 236 23.81 9.30 -6.68
C LYS A 236 24.92 9.06 -7.73
N ALA A 237 25.80 8.09 -7.48
CA ALA A 237 26.84 7.68 -8.41
C ALA A 237 26.34 6.78 -9.56
N GLY A 238 25.04 6.45 -9.62
CA GLY A 238 24.45 5.56 -10.63
C GLY A 238 24.83 4.09 -10.51
N ARG A 239 25.45 3.69 -9.39
CA ARG A 239 25.99 2.34 -9.12
C ARG A 239 25.20 1.57 -8.06
N TRP A 240 23.92 1.90 -7.87
CA TRP A 240 23.09 1.27 -6.85
C TRP A 240 22.46 -0.02 -7.36
N THR A 241 23.11 -1.16 -7.06
CA THR A 241 22.75 -2.50 -7.50
C THR A 241 22.72 -3.50 -6.32
N PHE A 242 22.25 -4.73 -6.54
CA PHE A 242 22.32 -5.79 -5.53
C PHE A 242 23.77 -6.12 -5.13
N GLU A 243 24.73 -5.94 -6.03
CA GLU A 243 26.14 -6.08 -5.69
C GLU A 243 26.59 -5.04 -4.65
N THR A 244 26.30 -3.75 -4.89
CA THR A 244 26.64 -2.69 -3.95
C THR A 244 25.82 -2.74 -2.66
N LEU A 245 24.55 -3.18 -2.70
CA LEU A 245 23.79 -3.51 -1.51
C LEU A 245 24.47 -4.62 -0.70
N THR A 246 24.91 -5.69 -1.37
CA THR A 246 25.66 -6.79 -0.73
C THR A 246 26.94 -6.28 -0.09
N LYS A 247 27.65 -5.37 -0.75
CA LYS A 247 28.85 -4.74 -0.21
C LYS A 247 28.54 -3.95 1.06
N CYS A 248 27.53 -3.08 1.04
CA CYS A 248 27.10 -2.33 2.23
C CYS A 248 26.77 -3.28 3.40
N MET A 249 25.99 -4.34 3.15
CA MET A 249 25.65 -5.32 4.19
C MET A 249 26.88 -6.04 4.75
N LYS A 250 27.87 -6.37 3.91
CA LYS A 250 29.14 -6.97 4.36
C LYS A 250 29.95 -6.03 5.25
N GLU A 251 30.07 -4.77 4.86
CA GLU A 251 30.80 -3.74 5.62
C GLU A 251 30.11 -3.49 6.99
N VAL A 252 28.77 -3.37 7.00
CA VAL A 252 27.98 -3.29 8.24
C VAL A 252 28.19 -4.51 9.14
N LYS A 253 28.19 -5.73 8.57
CA LYS A 253 28.45 -6.95 9.32
C LYS A 253 29.85 -6.99 9.90
N ASN A 254 30.86 -6.57 9.13
CA ASN A 254 32.25 -6.50 9.60
C ASN A 254 32.43 -5.50 10.75
N ALA A 255 31.59 -4.47 10.81
CA ALA A 255 31.50 -3.52 11.92
C ALA A 255 30.76 -4.05 13.15
N GLY A 256 30.31 -5.32 13.13
CA GLY A 256 29.68 -5.98 14.30
C GLY A 256 28.16 -5.88 14.33
N TYR A 257 27.51 -5.39 13.26
CA TYR A 257 26.06 -5.24 13.19
C TYR A 257 25.42 -6.32 12.29
N ILE A 258 24.09 -6.42 12.30
CA ILE A 258 23.33 -7.17 11.30
C ILE A 258 23.36 -6.35 10.01
N GLY A 259 23.72 -6.97 8.87
CA GLY A 259 23.79 -6.27 7.58
C GLY A 259 22.48 -5.58 7.22
N GLY A 260 21.34 -6.31 7.33
CA GLY A 260 20.04 -5.69 7.08
C GLY A 260 18.84 -6.55 7.42
N TYR A 261 17.67 -5.91 7.32
CA TYR A 261 16.35 -6.49 7.19
C TYR A 261 15.87 -6.32 5.75
N ILE A 262 15.41 -7.36 5.12
CA ILE A 262 14.92 -7.34 3.74
C ILE A 262 13.49 -7.90 3.71
N ASP A 263 12.53 -7.07 3.33
CA ASP A 263 11.24 -7.56 2.88
C ASP A 263 11.42 -8.25 1.53
N VAL A 264 11.20 -9.57 1.51
CA VAL A 264 11.49 -10.43 0.34
C VAL A 264 10.61 -10.05 -0.85
N GLN A 265 9.34 -9.73 -0.60
CA GLN A 265 8.40 -9.40 -1.66
C GLN A 265 8.72 -8.03 -2.27
N SER A 266 9.03 -7.04 -1.45
CA SER A 266 9.43 -5.71 -1.90
C SER A 266 10.69 -5.75 -2.77
N LEU A 267 11.70 -6.50 -2.33
CA LEU A 267 12.93 -6.63 -3.09
C LEU A 267 12.72 -7.40 -4.41
N LEU A 268 11.92 -8.47 -4.39
CA LEU A 268 11.59 -9.23 -5.59
C LEU A 268 10.84 -8.35 -6.60
N ALA A 269 9.81 -7.63 -6.13
CA ALA A 269 9.00 -6.76 -6.97
C ALA A 269 9.80 -5.60 -7.58
N SER A 270 10.83 -5.08 -6.87
CA SER A 270 11.70 -4.02 -7.39
C SER A 270 12.47 -4.41 -8.66
N THR A 271 12.58 -5.69 -8.96
CA THR A 271 13.22 -6.20 -10.19
C THR A 271 12.23 -6.42 -11.34
N GLY A 272 10.96 -6.08 -11.16
CA GLY A 272 9.94 -6.27 -12.18
C GLY A 272 9.38 -7.68 -12.26
N THR A 273 9.56 -8.48 -11.21
CA THR A 273 9.10 -9.87 -11.16
C THR A 273 8.41 -10.22 -9.84
N GLY A 274 7.77 -11.36 -9.79
CA GLY A 274 7.07 -11.85 -8.60
C GLY A 274 6.50 -13.24 -8.83
N PHE A 275 5.74 -13.76 -7.87
CA PHE A 275 5.07 -15.06 -7.99
C PHE A 275 3.79 -14.96 -8.81
N TYR A 276 3.13 -13.82 -8.73
CA TYR A 276 1.89 -13.53 -9.45
C TYR A 276 2.01 -12.19 -10.16
N GLY A 277 1.28 -12.02 -11.25
CA GLY A 277 1.12 -10.78 -11.98
C GLY A 277 -0.35 -10.47 -12.22
N LEU A 278 -0.67 -9.24 -12.59
CA LEU A 278 -1.99 -8.82 -13.04
C LEU A 278 -1.85 -8.18 -14.42
N LYS A 279 -2.59 -8.73 -15.40
CA LYS A 279 -2.59 -8.22 -16.76
C LYS A 279 -4.03 -8.13 -17.27
N ASN A 280 -4.47 -6.91 -17.61
CA ASN A 280 -5.84 -6.67 -18.10
C ASN A 280 -6.93 -7.29 -17.20
N GLY A 281 -6.81 -7.13 -15.88
CA GLY A 281 -7.73 -7.70 -14.91
C GLY A 281 -7.64 -9.22 -14.71
N THR A 282 -6.67 -9.88 -15.36
CA THR A 282 -6.43 -11.32 -15.24
C THR A 282 -5.16 -11.58 -14.44
N ILE A 283 -5.25 -12.45 -13.45
CA ILE A 283 -4.08 -12.88 -12.68
C ILE A 283 -3.27 -13.88 -13.50
N THR A 284 -1.96 -13.74 -13.49
CA THR A 284 -1.01 -14.59 -14.20
C THR A 284 0.05 -15.15 -13.27
N ASN A 285 0.67 -16.26 -13.65
CA ASN A 285 1.91 -16.71 -13.04
C ASN A 285 3.04 -15.75 -13.43
N GLY A 286 3.73 -15.19 -12.43
CA GLY A 286 4.80 -14.19 -12.61
C GLY A 286 6.20 -14.77 -12.51
N VAL A 287 6.34 -16.07 -12.14
CA VAL A 287 7.66 -16.71 -11.94
C VAL A 287 8.42 -16.81 -13.24
N ASN A 288 9.64 -16.31 -13.25
CA ASN A 288 10.56 -16.33 -14.38
C ASN A 288 12.03 -16.46 -13.91
N GLU A 289 13.00 -16.40 -14.83
CA GLU A 289 14.43 -16.52 -14.48
C GLU A 289 14.89 -15.47 -13.46
N MET A 290 14.41 -14.23 -13.56
CA MET A 290 14.75 -13.19 -12.59
C MET A 290 14.22 -13.54 -11.20
N THR A 291 13.02 -14.14 -11.10
CA THR A 291 12.47 -14.59 -9.81
C THR A 291 13.39 -15.60 -9.13
N TYR A 292 13.89 -16.60 -9.89
CA TYR A 292 14.84 -17.57 -9.34
C TYR A 292 16.15 -16.92 -8.91
N ASN A 293 16.69 -16.02 -9.72
CA ASN A 293 17.97 -15.35 -9.46
C ASN A 293 17.89 -14.50 -8.17
N VAL A 294 16.84 -13.70 -8.03
CA VAL A 294 16.62 -12.85 -6.86
C VAL A 294 16.45 -13.69 -5.59
N MET A 295 15.61 -14.75 -5.65
CA MET A 295 15.37 -15.62 -4.49
C MET A 295 16.65 -16.36 -4.09
N THR A 296 17.47 -16.81 -5.06
CA THR A 296 18.77 -17.42 -4.81
C THR A 296 19.73 -16.42 -4.14
N GLN A 297 19.75 -15.18 -4.60
CA GLN A 297 20.59 -14.13 -4.02
C GLN A 297 20.19 -13.83 -2.57
N ILE A 298 18.89 -13.74 -2.27
CA ILE A 298 18.41 -13.52 -0.90
C ILE A 298 18.81 -14.72 0.00
N SER A 299 18.64 -15.94 -0.51
CA SER A 299 19.09 -17.16 0.20
C SER A 299 20.60 -17.14 0.50
N GLN A 300 21.44 -16.69 -0.42
CA GLN A 300 22.87 -16.50 -0.19
C GLN A 300 23.14 -15.49 0.93
N TRP A 301 22.39 -14.39 1.01
CA TRP A 301 22.51 -13.41 2.10
C TRP A 301 22.11 -14.00 3.46
N VAL A 302 21.06 -14.81 3.50
CA VAL A 302 20.66 -15.55 4.72
C VAL A 302 21.76 -16.51 5.14
N ARG A 303 22.26 -17.35 4.22
CA ARG A 303 23.29 -18.36 4.51
C ARG A 303 24.63 -17.75 4.93
N SER A 304 25.00 -16.62 4.35
CA SER A 304 26.20 -15.89 4.76
C SER A 304 26.01 -15.07 6.04
N GLY A 305 24.81 -15.05 6.62
CA GLY A 305 24.47 -14.29 7.83
C GLY A 305 24.55 -12.78 7.63
N LEU A 306 24.37 -12.28 6.39
CA LEU A 306 24.23 -10.84 6.11
C LEU A 306 22.87 -10.34 6.57
N ILE A 307 21.84 -11.17 6.42
CA ILE A 307 20.50 -10.92 6.93
C ILE A 307 20.06 -12.10 7.80
N LYS A 308 19.12 -11.86 8.70
CA LYS A 308 18.47 -12.91 9.48
C LYS A 308 17.52 -13.72 8.60
N ASN A 309 17.17 -14.92 9.06
CA ASN A 309 16.19 -15.76 8.38
C ASN A 309 14.85 -15.01 8.28
N PRO A 310 14.29 -14.79 7.07
CA PRO A 310 13.03 -14.05 6.89
C PRO A 310 11.80 -14.68 7.56
N LEU A 311 11.90 -15.94 8.01
CA LEU A 311 10.85 -16.60 8.80
C LEU A 311 10.86 -16.19 10.28
N GLU A 312 11.92 -15.54 10.77
CA GLU A 312 11.97 -15.00 12.12
C GLU A 312 11.02 -13.79 12.24
N ARG A 313 10.45 -13.62 13.44
CA ARG A 313 9.52 -12.50 13.71
C ARG A 313 10.27 -11.25 14.16
N ASN A 314 9.61 -10.09 14.02
CA ASN A 314 10.08 -8.79 14.53
C ASN A 314 11.48 -8.37 14.03
N LEU A 315 11.87 -8.79 12.84
CA LEU A 315 13.21 -8.51 12.30
C LEU A 315 13.46 -7.02 12.11
N LEU A 316 12.44 -6.23 11.73
CA LEU A 316 12.53 -4.78 11.57
C LEU A 316 12.94 -4.09 12.89
N GLN A 317 12.59 -4.67 14.05
CA GLN A 317 13.01 -4.17 15.36
C GLN A 317 14.52 -4.12 15.54
N ASN A 318 15.29 -4.95 14.82
CA ASN A 318 16.74 -4.87 14.85
C ASN A 318 17.26 -3.56 14.24
N PHE A 319 16.60 -3.06 13.20
CA PHE A 319 16.92 -1.77 12.60
C PHE A 319 16.52 -0.62 13.54
N ILE A 320 15.31 -0.64 14.07
CA ILE A 320 14.77 0.38 14.99
C ILE A 320 15.68 0.52 16.23
N LYS A 321 16.17 -0.60 16.75
CA LYS A 321 17.08 -0.62 17.92
C LYS A 321 18.55 -0.36 17.57
N GLY A 322 18.87 0.04 16.35
CA GLY A 322 20.25 0.34 15.92
C GLY A 322 21.15 -0.89 15.85
N LYS A 323 20.61 -2.12 15.72
CA LYS A 323 21.37 -3.37 15.63
C LYS A 323 21.58 -3.84 14.18
N ALA A 324 20.88 -3.24 13.21
CA ALA A 324 21.01 -3.52 11.78
C ALA A 324 21.27 -2.24 11.01
N GLY A 325 22.08 -2.34 9.93
CA GLY A 325 22.49 -1.18 9.15
C GLY A 325 21.47 -0.78 8.07
N ILE A 326 20.71 -1.73 7.53
CA ILE A 326 19.81 -1.53 6.40
C ILE A 326 18.43 -2.12 6.70
N ALA A 327 17.36 -1.49 6.16
CA ALA A 327 16.02 -2.04 6.13
C ALA A 327 15.36 -1.77 4.77
N VAL A 328 14.92 -2.82 4.07
CA VAL A 328 14.04 -2.70 2.90
C VAL A 328 12.62 -2.94 3.35
N THR A 329 11.78 -1.91 3.25
CA THR A 329 10.37 -1.94 3.65
C THR A 329 9.62 -0.77 3.00
N ASN A 330 8.34 -0.62 3.28
CA ASN A 330 7.55 0.45 2.67
C ASN A 330 7.82 1.84 3.29
N ALA A 331 7.46 2.88 2.52
CA ALA A 331 7.69 4.28 2.85
C ALA A 331 6.85 4.80 4.05
N TYR A 332 6.07 3.94 4.73
CA TYR A 332 5.46 4.31 6.01
C TYR A 332 6.52 4.67 7.05
N GLY A 333 7.74 4.13 6.93
CA GLY A 333 8.89 4.53 7.75
C GLY A 333 9.30 6.00 7.62
N LEU A 334 8.88 6.71 6.56
CA LEU A 334 9.11 8.15 6.39
C LEU A 334 8.11 9.02 7.17
N LYS A 335 7.02 8.43 7.69
CA LYS A 335 5.98 9.16 8.43
C LYS A 335 6.41 9.40 9.87
N ALA A 336 5.98 10.53 10.45
CA ALA A 336 6.24 10.86 11.85
C ALA A 336 5.67 9.81 12.83
N THR A 337 4.57 9.16 12.46
CA THR A 337 3.94 8.06 13.20
C THR A 337 4.26 6.68 12.58
N GLY A 338 5.31 6.61 11.75
CA GLY A 338 5.71 5.41 11.02
C GLY A 338 6.60 4.47 11.84
N TYR A 339 7.15 3.45 11.17
CA TYR A 339 7.97 2.41 11.82
C TYR A 339 9.15 2.95 12.64
N PHE A 340 9.69 4.10 12.26
CA PHE A 340 10.91 4.67 12.86
C PHE A 340 10.63 5.88 13.75
N SER A 341 9.37 6.03 14.23
CA SER A 341 8.96 7.13 15.10
C SER A 341 9.75 7.21 16.42
N GLU A 342 10.30 6.08 16.89
CA GLU A 342 11.14 6.00 18.08
C GLU A 342 12.63 6.29 17.82
N MET A 343 13.04 6.36 16.55
CA MET A 343 14.42 6.66 16.16
C MET A 343 14.65 8.18 16.09
N ASN A 344 15.92 8.59 16.30
CA ASN A 344 16.29 9.96 15.94
C ASN A 344 16.15 10.16 14.42
N PRO A 345 15.31 11.09 13.96
CA PRO A 345 15.09 11.33 12.52
C PRO A 345 16.37 11.61 11.72
N ASN A 346 17.41 12.17 12.36
CA ASN A 346 18.69 12.45 11.72
C ASN A 346 19.53 11.19 11.46
N ASP A 347 19.24 10.09 12.17
CA ASP A 347 19.94 8.82 12.01
C ASP A 347 19.28 7.93 10.94
N VAL A 348 18.10 8.31 10.45
CA VAL A 348 17.37 7.57 9.41
C VAL A 348 17.72 8.11 8.04
N GLY A 349 18.49 7.34 7.27
CA GLY A 349 18.74 7.57 5.85
C GLY A 349 17.76 6.77 4.99
N PHE A 350 17.53 7.21 3.77
CA PHE A 350 16.60 6.52 2.85
C PHE A 350 17.02 6.75 1.39
N THR A 351 16.71 5.77 0.55
CA THR A 351 16.92 5.86 -0.90
C THR A 351 16.01 4.85 -1.61
N TYR A 352 16.08 4.81 -2.93
CA TYR A 352 15.36 3.82 -3.74
C TYR A 352 15.91 2.41 -3.49
N ILE A 353 15.07 1.39 -3.71
CA ILE A 353 15.53 -0.01 -3.74
C ILE A 353 16.50 -0.17 -4.93
N PRO A 354 17.61 -0.95 -4.81
CA PRO A 354 18.58 -1.10 -5.89
C PRO A 354 18.02 -1.87 -7.08
N LYS A 355 18.55 -1.62 -8.26
CA LYS A 355 18.38 -2.50 -9.43
C LYS A 355 19.16 -3.81 -9.21
N TYR A 356 18.74 -4.89 -9.88
CA TYR A 356 19.42 -6.18 -9.77
C TYR A 356 20.88 -6.08 -10.22
N ASP A 357 21.10 -5.52 -11.42
CA ASP A 357 22.42 -5.25 -12.00
C ASP A 357 22.38 -3.99 -12.89
N ASP A 358 23.48 -3.66 -13.54
CA ASP A 358 23.56 -2.47 -14.41
C ASP A 358 22.73 -2.56 -15.68
N LYS A 359 22.34 -3.77 -16.09
CA LYS A 359 21.54 -4.02 -17.30
C LYS A 359 20.04 -4.00 -17.02
N THR A 360 19.64 -4.07 -15.76
CA THR A 360 18.25 -4.15 -15.35
C THR A 360 17.66 -2.78 -15.00
N LYS A 361 16.35 -2.69 -15.05
CA LYS A 361 15.58 -1.55 -14.56
C LYS A 361 15.24 -1.75 -13.08
N ALA A 362 15.33 -0.69 -12.29
CA ALA A 362 14.70 -0.68 -10.98
C ALA A 362 13.26 -0.21 -11.12
N TYR A 363 12.38 -0.84 -10.39
CA TYR A 363 10.97 -0.47 -10.29
C TYR A 363 10.67 0.04 -8.88
N THR A 364 9.92 1.12 -8.80
CA THR A 364 9.30 1.52 -7.55
C THR A 364 8.07 0.66 -7.34
N THR A 365 8.02 -0.06 -6.24
CA THR A 365 6.98 -1.04 -5.94
C THR A 365 6.16 -0.59 -4.74
N GLY A 366 5.01 -1.18 -4.56
CA GLY A 366 4.15 -0.90 -3.44
C GLY A 366 2.85 -1.69 -3.50
N LEU A 367 1.98 -1.48 -2.53
CA LEU A 367 0.71 -2.16 -2.44
C LEU A 367 -0.34 -1.46 -3.31
N PHE A 368 -1.05 -2.23 -4.14
CA PHE A 368 -2.21 -1.72 -4.89
C PHE A 368 -3.35 -1.40 -3.92
N ARG A 369 -3.59 -0.12 -3.74
CA ARG A 369 -4.53 0.38 -2.73
C ARG A 369 -5.48 1.38 -3.36
N GLY A 370 -6.79 1.20 -3.13
CA GLY A 370 -7.80 2.08 -3.68
C GLY A 370 -9.06 2.14 -2.83
N TRP A 371 -9.96 3.00 -3.21
CA TRP A 371 -11.29 3.15 -2.60
C TRP A 371 -12.35 2.89 -3.63
N GLY A 372 -13.34 2.11 -3.26
CA GLY A 372 -14.44 1.69 -4.11
C GLY A 372 -15.81 1.90 -3.48
N LEU A 373 -16.84 1.77 -4.31
CA LEU A 373 -18.24 1.82 -3.89
C LEU A 373 -18.71 0.41 -3.53
N ILE A 374 -19.22 0.24 -2.31
CA ILE A 374 -19.75 -1.05 -1.86
C ILE A 374 -21.08 -1.35 -2.58
N ARG A 375 -21.25 -2.61 -2.96
CA ARG A 375 -22.49 -3.11 -3.54
C ARG A 375 -23.66 -2.91 -2.58
N GLY A 376 -24.75 -2.29 -3.08
CA GLY A 376 -25.92 -1.99 -2.28
C GLY A 376 -25.78 -0.73 -1.41
N SER A 377 -24.77 0.12 -1.65
CA SER A 377 -24.71 1.46 -1.09
C SER A 377 -25.99 2.24 -1.33
N LYS A 378 -26.46 2.93 -0.30
CA LYS A 378 -27.68 3.76 -0.37
C LYS A 378 -27.39 5.22 -0.74
N ASN A 379 -26.13 5.66 -0.58
CA ASN A 379 -25.73 7.06 -0.75
C ASN A 379 -24.51 7.19 -1.69
N PRO A 380 -24.54 6.61 -2.91
CA PRO A 380 -23.35 6.52 -3.77
C PRO A 380 -22.80 7.88 -4.17
N VAL A 381 -23.65 8.88 -4.45
CA VAL A 381 -23.20 10.22 -4.85
C VAL A 381 -22.56 10.95 -3.68
N ALA A 382 -23.16 10.89 -2.48
CA ALA A 382 -22.58 11.48 -1.28
C ALA A 382 -21.23 10.82 -0.93
N ALA A 383 -21.10 9.49 -1.15
CA ALA A 383 -19.84 8.77 -1.01
C ALA A 383 -18.78 9.27 -2.01
N GLY A 384 -19.17 9.56 -3.24
CA GLY A 384 -18.28 10.16 -4.26
C GLY A 384 -17.80 11.55 -3.85
N ILE A 385 -18.69 12.42 -3.36
CA ILE A 385 -18.32 13.75 -2.85
C ILE A 385 -17.31 13.62 -1.70
N PHE A 386 -17.54 12.67 -0.77
CA PHE A 386 -16.63 12.43 0.34
C PHE A 386 -15.27 11.93 -0.15
N LEU A 387 -15.21 10.92 -1.02
CA LEU A 387 -13.94 10.39 -1.53
C LEU A 387 -13.13 11.46 -2.28
N ARG A 388 -13.78 12.28 -3.12
CA ARG A 388 -13.10 13.37 -3.86
C ARG A 388 -12.46 14.38 -2.90
N TYR A 389 -13.07 14.63 -1.75
CA TYR A 389 -12.53 15.51 -0.72
C TYR A 389 -11.48 14.81 0.15
N TYR A 390 -11.79 13.62 0.61
CA TYR A 390 -10.96 12.85 1.55
C TYR A 390 -9.62 12.43 0.93
N LEU A 391 -9.59 12.10 -0.35
CA LEU A 391 -8.38 11.68 -1.04
C LEU A 391 -7.54 12.85 -1.61
N ASP A 392 -8.06 14.08 -1.57
CA ASP A 392 -7.32 15.26 -2.03
C ASP A 392 -6.23 15.62 -1.01
N VAL A 393 -4.98 15.44 -1.41
CA VAL A 393 -3.80 15.71 -0.55
C VAL A 393 -3.75 17.17 -0.07
N ASN A 394 -4.37 18.11 -0.79
CA ASN A 394 -4.42 19.52 -0.40
C ASN A 394 -5.29 19.77 0.85
N ASN A 395 -6.14 18.82 1.23
CA ASN A 395 -6.96 18.92 2.43
C ASN A 395 -6.22 18.48 3.70
N TYR A 396 -5.01 17.92 3.57
CA TYR A 396 -4.19 17.45 4.67
C TYR A 396 -3.12 18.46 5.07
N ASP A 397 -2.86 18.56 6.37
CA ASP A 397 -1.63 19.20 6.84
C ASP A 397 -0.48 18.21 6.72
N THR A 398 0.29 18.35 5.65
CA THR A 398 1.41 17.45 5.38
C THR A 398 2.72 17.86 6.06
N ASN A 399 2.75 18.99 6.81
CA ASN A 399 4.00 19.50 7.36
C ASN A 399 4.50 18.66 8.54
N SER A 400 3.60 18.19 9.40
CA SER A 400 3.92 17.34 10.55
C SER A 400 3.80 15.84 10.29
N ALA A 401 3.43 15.43 9.06
CA ALA A 401 3.16 14.04 8.74
C ALA A 401 4.43 13.18 8.48
N PHE A 402 5.61 13.78 8.45
CA PHE A 402 6.88 13.11 8.11
C PHE A 402 7.93 13.32 9.19
N ILE A 403 8.90 12.38 9.28
CA ILE A 403 10.00 12.45 10.26
C ILE A 403 10.84 13.73 10.09
N ASN A 404 10.99 14.20 8.86
CA ASN A 404 11.64 15.48 8.51
C ASN A 404 11.27 15.93 7.10
N ASN A 405 11.75 17.11 6.69
CA ASN A 405 11.44 17.68 5.39
C ASN A 405 12.07 16.90 4.21
N GLU A 406 13.26 16.30 4.39
CA GLU A 406 13.90 15.44 3.38
C GLU A 406 13.05 14.21 3.10
N ALA A 407 12.54 13.56 4.15
CA ALA A 407 11.64 12.42 4.04
C ALA A 407 10.35 12.79 3.30
N LYS A 408 9.78 13.97 3.57
CA LYS A 408 8.62 14.48 2.86
C LYS A 408 8.91 14.65 1.36
N GLN A 409 10.00 15.31 1.01
CA GLN A 409 10.37 15.52 -0.40
C GLN A 409 10.65 14.20 -1.12
N PHE A 410 11.38 13.31 -0.46
CA PHE A 410 11.67 11.97 -1.00
C PHE A 410 10.38 11.16 -1.22
N PHE A 411 9.45 11.19 -0.25
CA PHE A 411 8.17 10.49 -0.36
C PHE A 411 7.37 10.95 -1.58
N PHE A 412 7.21 12.26 -1.77
CA PHE A 412 6.48 12.78 -2.93
C PHE A 412 7.19 12.46 -4.25
N LYS A 413 8.53 12.51 -4.28
CA LYS A 413 9.30 12.11 -5.45
C LYS A 413 9.14 10.60 -5.73
N LEU A 414 9.19 9.77 -4.71
CA LEU A 414 9.01 8.32 -4.79
C LEU A 414 7.62 7.98 -5.35
N THR A 415 6.57 8.55 -4.77
CA THR A 415 5.18 8.27 -5.14
C THR A 415 4.79 8.84 -6.51
N SER A 416 5.31 10.01 -6.88
CA SER A 416 5.07 10.58 -8.22
C SER A 416 5.73 9.77 -9.35
N GLY A 417 6.74 8.99 -9.04
CA GLY A 417 7.40 8.07 -9.98
C GLY A 417 6.68 6.75 -10.19
N VAL A 418 5.70 6.43 -9.33
CA VAL A 418 4.91 5.20 -9.45
C VAL A 418 3.92 5.35 -10.60
N LYS A 419 4.08 4.53 -11.62
CA LYS A 419 3.10 4.39 -12.69
C LYS A 419 2.33 3.11 -12.47
N THR A 420 1.06 3.25 -12.18
CA THR A 420 0.14 2.12 -12.06
C THR A 420 -0.21 1.64 -13.46
N ASP A 421 0.50 0.65 -13.95
CA ASP A 421 0.23 0.00 -15.24
C ASP A 421 0.45 -1.51 -15.14
N ASP A 422 0.04 -2.24 -16.19
CA ASP A 422 0.12 -3.70 -16.26
C ASP A 422 1.57 -4.23 -16.37
N LYS A 423 2.55 -3.36 -16.47
CA LYS A 423 3.98 -3.67 -16.50
C LYS A 423 4.67 -3.36 -15.18
N ASN A 424 3.99 -2.69 -14.27
CA ASN A 424 4.56 -2.31 -12.99
C ASN A 424 4.35 -3.43 -11.95
N PRO A 425 5.41 -4.03 -11.41
CA PRO A 425 5.35 -5.09 -10.41
C PRO A 425 4.69 -4.67 -9.08
N TYR A 426 4.47 -3.40 -8.88
CA TYR A 426 3.73 -2.81 -7.78
C TYR A 426 2.43 -3.57 -7.45
N LEU A 427 1.70 -4.04 -8.46
CA LEU A 427 0.43 -4.74 -8.29
C LEU A 427 0.57 -6.19 -7.82
N ILE A 428 1.76 -6.75 -7.97
CA ILE A 428 2.00 -8.17 -7.71
C ILE A 428 1.89 -8.48 -6.22
N LEU A 429 2.27 -7.54 -5.36
CA LEU A 429 2.23 -7.73 -3.91
C LEU A 429 0.83 -7.99 -3.38
N GLY A 430 -0.19 -7.32 -3.94
CA GLY A 430 -1.58 -7.50 -3.54
C GLY A 430 -2.20 -8.82 -4.01
N VAL A 431 -1.69 -9.40 -5.10
CA VAL A 431 -2.25 -10.63 -5.68
C VAL A 431 -1.90 -11.87 -4.85
N ALA A 432 -0.76 -11.89 -4.18
CA ALA A 432 -0.32 -13.03 -3.39
C ALA A 432 -1.32 -13.46 -2.31
N SER A 433 -1.97 -12.50 -1.64
CA SER A 433 -2.97 -12.74 -0.61
C SER A 433 -4.24 -13.43 -1.13
N LEU A 434 -4.55 -13.27 -2.42
CA LEU A 434 -5.74 -13.85 -3.05
C LEU A 434 -5.60 -15.35 -3.30
N CYS A 435 -4.37 -15.82 -3.41
CA CYS A 435 -4.07 -17.20 -3.78
C CYS A 435 -3.86 -18.11 -2.56
N SER A 436 -4.27 -17.67 -1.37
CA SER A 436 -4.09 -18.39 -0.10
C SER A 436 -2.61 -18.68 0.24
N GLU A 437 -1.69 -17.99 -0.40
CA GLU A 437 -0.26 -18.11 -0.14
C GLU A 437 0.15 -17.09 0.92
N SER A 438 0.68 -17.57 2.03
CA SER A 438 1.22 -16.67 3.05
C SER A 438 2.57 -16.10 2.63
N THR A 439 2.91 -14.93 3.14
CA THR A 439 4.26 -14.35 3.02
C THR A 439 5.33 -15.33 3.50
N ASP A 440 5.00 -16.19 4.48
CA ASP A 440 5.90 -17.24 4.99
C ASP A 440 6.33 -18.24 3.91
N LYS A 441 5.49 -18.46 2.87
CA LYS A 441 5.87 -19.34 1.76
C LYS A 441 7.02 -18.75 0.95
N TYR A 442 6.98 -17.46 0.67
CA TYR A 442 8.05 -16.76 -0.05
C TYR A 442 9.31 -16.63 0.81
N ASN A 443 9.14 -16.29 2.08
CA ASN A 443 10.21 -16.28 3.07
C ASN A 443 10.83 -17.68 3.21
N GLY A 444 10.02 -18.74 3.11
CA GLY A 444 10.48 -20.12 3.12
C GLY A 444 11.44 -20.43 1.98
N PHE A 445 11.16 -19.98 0.75
CA PHE A 445 12.11 -20.17 -0.36
C PHE A 445 13.41 -19.40 -0.14
N ALA A 446 13.36 -18.19 0.40
CA ALA A 446 14.55 -17.41 0.74
C ALA A 446 15.38 -18.06 1.88
N ALA A 447 14.77 -18.87 2.73
CA ALA A 447 15.43 -19.61 3.81
C ALA A 447 16.05 -20.95 3.36
N GLU A 448 15.73 -21.43 2.15
CA GLU A 448 16.31 -22.68 1.61
C GLU A 448 17.81 -22.54 1.32
N ALA A 449 18.49 -23.65 1.08
CA ALA A 449 19.86 -23.60 0.56
C ALA A 449 19.87 -23.04 -0.87
N PRO A 450 20.83 -22.16 -1.23
CA PRO A 450 20.82 -21.47 -2.53
C PRO A 450 20.68 -22.40 -3.75
N GLU A 451 21.33 -23.55 -3.70
CA GLU A 451 21.30 -24.58 -4.73
C GLU A 451 19.93 -25.30 -4.84
N GLN A 452 19.11 -25.24 -3.82
CA GLN A 452 17.77 -25.87 -3.76
C GLN A 452 16.65 -24.92 -4.13
N VAL A 453 16.86 -23.59 -4.06
CA VAL A 453 15.82 -22.57 -4.26
C VAL A 453 15.06 -22.81 -5.55
N ARG A 454 15.78 -22.93 -6.69
CA ARG A 454 15.16 -23.15 -8.00
C ARG A 454 14.30 -24.42 -8.02
N THR A 455 14.84 -25.53 -7.57
CA THR A 455 14.14 -26.84 -7.57
C THR A 455 12.88 -26.78 -6.71
N LYS A 456 12.96 -26.19 -5.53
CA LYS A 456 11.81 -26.01 -4.61
C LYS A 456 10.73 -25.12 -5.22
N MET A 457 11.11 -24.01 -5.83
CA MET A 457 10.18 -23.11 -6.52
C MET A 457 9.55 -23.77 -7.75
N GLN A 458 10.30 -24.51 -8.55
CA GLN A 458 9.77 -25.25 -9.70
C GLN A 458 8.77 -26.33 -9.27
N ALA A 459 9.02 -27.03 -8.18
CA ALA A 459 8.07 -27.99 -7.60
C ALA A 459 6.76 -27.31 -7.14
N PHE A 460 6.79 -26.01 -6.86
CA PHE A 460 5.62 -25.24 -6.43
C PHE A 460 4.82 -24.60 -7.58
N LEU A 461 5.36 -24.54 -8.79
CA LEU A 461 4.68 -23.94 -9.96
C LEU A 461 3.27 -24.52 -10.24
N PRO A 462 3.03 -25.84 -10.12
CA PRO A 462 1.68 -26.38 -10.30
C PRO A 462 0.65 -25.77 -9.34
N THR A 463 1.05 -25.50 -8.09
CA THR A 463 0.20 -24.85 -7.09
C THR A 463 -0.11 -23.40 -7.52
N ILE A 464 0.90 -22.63 -7.94
CA ILE A 464 0.69 -21.26 -8.46
C ILE A 464 -0.28 -21.27 -9.63
N ASN A 465 -0.08 -22.15 -10.62
CA ASN A 465 -0.93 -22.23 -11.81
C ASN A 465 -2.39 -22.61 -11.46
N ASN A 466 -2.58 -23.54 -10.53
CA ASN A 466 -3.92 -23.93 -10.06
C ASN A 466 -4.63 -22.79 -9.33
N ASN A 467 -3.90 -22.05 -8.48
CA ASN A 467 -4.42 -20.88 -7.78
C ASN A 467 -4.82 -19.78 -8.77
N VAL A 468 -3.96 -19.47 -9.74
CA VAL A 468 -4.25 -18.51 -10.82
C VAL A 468 -5.55 -18.89 -11.54
N LYS A 469 -5.70 -20.16 -11.92
CA LYS A 469 -6.91 -20.65 -12.59
C LYS A 469 -8.16 -20.42 -11.73
N LYS A 470 -8.15 -20.90 -10.48
CA LYS A 470 -9.30 -20.79 -9.55
C LYS A 470 -9.72 -19.35 -9.30
N VAL A 471 -8.76 -18.47 -9.07
CA VAL A 471 -9.05 -17.04 -8.79
C VAL A 471 -9.63 -16.37 -10.04
N ASN A 472 -9.09 -16.62 -11.23
CA ASN A 472 -9.63 -16.05 -12.47
C ASN A 472 -11.04 -16.57 -12.81
N GLU A 473 -11.33 -17.85 -12.56
CA GLU A 473 -12.69 -18.41 -12.71
C GLU A 473 -13.67 -17.68 -11.79
N GLU A 474 -13.28 -17.44 -10.54
CA GLU A 474 -14.14 -16.76 -9.58
C GLU A 474 -14.34 -15.28 -9.93
N ILE A 475 -13.28 -14.55 -10.31
CA ILE A 475 -13.37 -13.16 -10.81
C ILE A 475 -14.35 -13.10 -12.00
N THR A 476 -14.20 -13.99 -12.96
CA THR A 476 -15.09 -14.08 -14.15
C THR A 476 -16.53 -14.28 -13.76
N LYS A 477 -16.81 -15.17 -12.79
CA LYS A 477 -18.15 -15.41 -12.27
C LYS A 477 -18.74 -14.18 -11.59
N GLN A 478 -17.93 -13.42 -10.84
CA GLN A 478 -18.37 -12.17 -10.20
C GLN A 478 -18.66 -11.07 -11.23
N ILE A 479 -17.83 -10.91 -12.25
CA ILE A 479 -18.07 -9.97 -13.36
C ILE A 479 -19.42 -10.27 -14.03
N LYS A 480 -19.66 -11.55 -14.36
CA LYS A 480 -20.95 -11.99 -14.94
C LYS A 480 -22.14 -11.72 -14.01
N SER A 481 -21.97 -11.90 -12.70
CA SER A 481 -23.04 -11.64 -11.72
C SER A 481 -23.44 -10.14 -11.64
N LEU A 482 -22.54 -9.25 -12.05
CA LEU A 482 -22.78 -7.81 -12.19
C LEU A 482 -23.44 -7.43 -13.53
N GLY A 483 -23.69 -8.39 -14.42
CA GLY A 483 -24.19 -8.13 -15.78
C GLY A 483 -23.14 -7.51 -16.71
N LEU A 484 -21.87 -7.60 -16.34
CA LEU A 484 -20.74 -7.10 -17.14
C LEU A 484 -20.21 -8.22 -18.07
N LYS A 485 -19.61 -7.82 -19.20
CA LYS A 485 -19.05 -8.74 -20.21
C LYS A 485 -17.54 -8.93 -20.03
#